data_e84130fa22898a600080cf153c7f3db3
#
_entry.id   e84130fa22898a600080cf153c7f3db3
#
_cell.length_a   1.000
_cell.length_b   1.000
_cell.length_c   1.000
_cell.angle_alpha   90.00
_cell.angle_beta   90.00
_cell.angle_gamma   90.00
#
_symmetry.space_group_name_H-M   'P 1'
#
loop_
_entity.id
_entity.type
_entity.pdbx_description
1 polymer ?
#
loop_
_entity_poly.entity_id
_entity_poly.type
_entity_poly.pdbx_seq_one_letter_code
_entity_poly.pdbx_strand_id
1 'polypeptide(L)'
;TLEGETVHHTLTVENPVEDKLCFGIGYHPAFALPFDDRHVTEDYEIRFDGVESPLCVSAQPNGLLNGQSYYLARNVEAIQLTDDLFDNDSHAMVNLRSAHVSVIEKDTGRSVICDVSDFPYTLIWSAPKKPLHFICIEPWHSLPGEENGPIDWEQRPCAAILKKGESWSTTLSTTFVR
;
A
#
# COMPACT_ATOMS: atom_id res chain seq x y z
N THR A 1 15.74 -4.37 -10.08
CA THR A 1 16.82 -5.35 -9.86
C THR A 1 16.34 -6.50 -8.99
N LEU A 2 17.06 -7.62 -9.01
CA LEU A 2 16.81 -8.80 -8.19
C LEU A 2 18.07 -9.09 -7.35
N GLU A 3 17.90 -9.24 -6.03
CA GLU A 3 18.97 -9.61 -5.10
C GLU A 3 18.46 -10.72 -4.17
N GLY A 4 18.99 -11.92 -4.36
CA GLY A 4 18.47 -13.11 -3.67
C GLY A 4 16.99 -13.34 -3.97
N GLU A 5 16.15 -13.31 -2.93
CA GLU A 5 14.70 -13.45 -3.03
C GLU A 5 13.97 -12.09 -3.03
N THR A 6 14.71 -10.98 -3.10
CA THR A 6 14.16 -9.62 -3.06
C THR A 6 14.20 -8.95 -4.43
N VAL A 7 13.04 -8.45 -4.85
CA VAL A 7 12.89 -7.60 -6.05
C VAL A 7 12.88 -6.15 -5.61
N HIS A 8 13.78 -5.33 -6.18
CA HIS A 8 13.81 -3.89 -5.99
C HIS A 8 13.24 -3.22 -7.24
N HIS A 9 12.13 -2.51 -7.08
CA HIS A 9 11.48 -1.75 -8.14
C HIS A 9 11.67 -0.26 -7.86
N THR A 10 12.51 0.40 -8.66
CA THR A 10 12.82 1.83 -8.50
C THR A 10 12.09 2.64 -9.57
N LEU A 11 11.41 3.70 -9.14
CA LEU A 11 10.84 4.74 -9.99
C LEU A 11 11.65 6.02 -9.82
N THR A 12 11.96 6.68 -10.93
CA THR A 12 12.65 7.98 -10.93
C THR A 12 11.82 8.99 -11.71
N VAL A 13 11.63 10.17 -11.12
CA VAL A 13 10.98 11.31 -11.76
C VAL A 13 12.03 12.40 -11.93
N GLU A 14 12.14 12.95 -13.15
CA GLU A 14 13.06 14.04 -13.50
C GLU A 14 12.27 15.23 -13.99
N ASN A 15 12.70 16.45 -13.63
CA ASN A 15 12.14 17.71 -14.14
C ASN A 15 13.17 18.48 -14.99
N PRO A 16 13.35 18.15 -16.28
CA PRO A 16 14.37 18.78 -17.10
C PRO A 16 14.02 20.19 -17.60
N VAL A 17 12.74 20.56 -17.64
CA VAL A 17 12.30 21.74 -18.40
C VAL A 17 11.42 22.72 -17.63
N GLU A 18 10.56 22.27 -16.75
CA GLU A 18 9.57 23.10 -16.07
C GLU A 18 10.19 23.83 -14.86
N ASP A 19 9.72 25.03 -14.56
CA ASP A 19 10.15 25.75 -13.34
C ASP A 19 9.81 24.95 -12.09
N LYS A 20 8.69 24.26 -12.10
CA LYS A 20 8.21 23.40 -11.02
C LYS A 20 7.36 22.24 -11.53
N LEU A 21 7.63 21.03 -11.04
CA LEU A 21 6.83 19.83 -11.26
C LEU A 21 6.32 19.30 -9.92
N CYS A 22 4.99 19.26 -9.76
CA CYS A 22 4.33 18.68 -8.59
C CYS A 22 3.66 17.38 -8.96
N PHE A 23 3.85 16.32 -8.17
CA PHE A 23 3.29 15.01 -8.47
C PHE A 23 3.04 14.18 -7.22
N GLY A 24 2.16 13.20 -7.35
CA GLY A 24 2.01 12.07 -6.43
C GLY A 24 2.40 10.78 -7.13
N ILE A 25 2.91 9.82 -6.38
CA ILE A 25 3.36 8.54 -6.91
C ILE A 25 3.22 7.45 -5.86
N GLY A 26 3.06 6.21 -6.29
CA GLY A 26 3.03 5.03 -5.45
C GLY A 26 3.14 3.76 -6.28
N TYR A 27 3.21 2.63 -5.59
CA TYR A 27 3.23 1.30 -6.19
C TYR A 27 1.89 0.61 -5.99
N HIS A 28 1.53 -0.26 -6.93
CA HIS A 28 0.29 -1.04 -6.87
C HIS A 28 0.55 -2.50 -7.30
N PRO A 29 1.48 -3.21 -6.64
CA PRO A 29 1.73 -4.60 -6.94
C PRO A 29 0.58 -5.48 -6.46
N ALA A 30 0.28 -6.53 -7.22
CA ALA A 30 -0.71 -7.54 -6.88
C ALA A 30 -0.03 -8.91 -6.77
N PHE A 31 -0.35 -9.64 -5.72
CA PHE A 31 0.17 -10.97 -5.44
C PHE A 31 -0.96 -11.98 -5.47
N ALA A 32 -0.78 -13.08 -6.20
CA ALA A 32 -1.81 -14.11 -6.31
C ALA A 32 -2.17 -14.70 -4.94
N LEU A 33 -3.44 -14.94 -4.71
CA LEU A 33 -3.99 -15.67 -3.57
C LEU A 33 -5.03 -16.68 -4.06
N PRO A 34 -5.05 -17.88 -3.47
CA PRO A 34 -4.03 -18.45 -2.59
C PRO A 34 -2.70 -18.68 -3.33
N PHE A 35 -1.60 -18.97 -2.60
CA PHE A 35 -0.29 -19.27 -3.22
C PHE A 35 -0.25 -20.64 -3.88
N ASP A 36 -1.20 -21.52 -3.59
CA ASP A 36 -1.40 -22.80 -4.25
C ASP A 36 -2.86 -23.29 -4.15
N ASP A 37 -3.17 -24.43 -4.78
CA ASP A 37 -4.54 -24.98 -4.87
C ASP A 37 -5.03 -25.66 -3.58
N ARG A 38 -4.23 -25.73 -2.52
CA ARG A 38 -4.55 -26.40 -1.26
C ARG A 38 -5.10 -25.47 -0.19
N HIS A 39 -4.88 -24.17 -0.36
CA HIS A 39 -5.21 -23.13 0.61
C HIS A 39 -6.36 -22.26 0.13
N VAL A 40 -6.99 -21.58 1.07
CA VAL A 40 -8.09 -20.64 0.86
C VAL A 40 -7.75 -19.29 1.50
N THR A 41 -8.54 -18.25 1.25
CA THR A 41 -8.31 -16.88 1.76
C THR A 41 -8.02 -16.86 3.25
N GLU A 42 -8.75 -17.64 4.04
CA GLU A 42 -8.67 -17.67 5.51
C GLU A 42 -7.38 -18.31 6.04
N ASP A 43 -6.58 -18.94 5.19
CA ASP A 43 -5.27 -19.46 5.57
C ASP A 43 -4.19 -18.38 5.58
N TYR A 44 -4.53 -17.15 5.13
CA TYR A 44 -3.61 -16.03 5.03
C TYR A 44 -3.96 -14.90 5.99
N GLU A 45 -2.94 -14.12 6.33
CA GLU A 45 -3.09 -12.88 7.10
C GLU A 45 -2.17 -11.77 6.56
N ILE A 46 -2.55 -10.51 6.78
CA ILE A 46 -1.66 -9.36 6.65
C ILE A 46 -0.96 -9.17 7.99
N ARG A 47 0.37 -9.23 8.00
CA ARG A 47 1.19 -9.12 9.23
C ARG A 47 2.04 -7.85 9.21
N PHE A 48 2.21 -7.29 10.39
CA PHE A 48 3.05 -6.13 10.71
C PHE A 48 4.29 -6.57 11.49
N ASP A 49 5.32 -5.71 11.59
CA ASP A 49 6.53 -5.99 12.39
C ASP A 49 6.26 -6.03 13.89
N GLY A 50 5.17 -5.46 14.35
CA GLY A 50 4.78 -5.41 15.73
C GLY A 50 3.32 -5.01 15.92
N VAL A 51 2.95 -4.63 17.14
CA VAL A 51 1.57 -4.26 17.47
C VAL A 51 1.21 -2.93 16.82
N GLU A 52 0.18 -2.95 15.97
CA GLU A 52 -0.37 -1.81 15.26
C GLU A 52 -1.84 -1.55 15.61
N SER A 53 -2.30 -0.34 15.33
CA SER A 53 -3.70 0.03 15.27
C SER A 53 -3.91 0.83 13.98
N PRO A 54 -4.02 0.15 12.82
CA PRO A 54 -4.06 0.81 11.53
C PRO A 54 -5.25 1.77 11.42
N LEU A 55 -4.96 3.08 11.32
CA LEU A 55 -5.93 4.12 11.04
C LEU A 55 -6.03 4.28 9.53
N CYS A 56 -7.21 4.07 8.99
CA CYS A 56 -7.49 4.21 7.56
C CYS A 56 -8.26 5.49 7.28
N VAL A 57 -7.93 6.15 6.17
CA VAL A 57 -8.74 7.22 5.60
C VAL A 57 -9.78 6.64 4.65
N SER A 58 -10.95 7.27 4.61
CA SER A 58 -12.09 6.79 3.84
C SER A 58 -12.22 7.53 2.51
N ALA A 59 -12.50 6.80 1.45
CA ALA A 59 -12.79 7.37 0.13
C ALA A 59 -14.26 7.22 -0.24
N GLN A 60 -14.72 8.09 -1.13
CA GLN A 60 -16.01 8.02 -1.83
C GLN A 60 -15.92 7.02 -2.99
N PRO A 61 -17.05 6.54 -3.54
CA PRO A 61 -17.03 5.70 -4.74
C PRO A 61 -16.35 6.31 -5.97
N ASN A 62 -16.16 7.63 -5.99
CA ASN A 62 -15.43 8.36 -7.03
C ASN A 62 -13.91 8.40 -6.77
N GLY A 63 -13.42 7.76 -5.69
CA GLY A 63 -12.01 7.70 -5.31
C GLY A 63 -11.49 8.92 -4.52
N LEU A 64 -12.31 9.95 -4.30
CA LEU A 64 -11.91 11.12 -3.49
C LEU A 64 -12.07 10.83 -2.00
N LEU A 65 -11.18 11.39 -1.17
CA LEU A 65 -11.28 11.27 0.28
C LEU A 65 -12.48 12.09 0.79
N ASN A 66 -13.19 11.54 1.77
CA ASN A 66 -14.39 12.17 2.35
C ASN A 66 -14.15 12.84 3.71
N GLY A 67 -12.90 12.94 4.15
CA GLY A 67 -12.50 13.52 5.44
C GLY A 67 -12.77 12.62 6.65
N GLN A 68 -13.26 11.39 6.45
CA GLN A 68 -13.50 10.42 7.51
C GLN A 68 -12.34 9.46 7.66
N SER A 69 -12.21 8.90 8.86
CA SER A 69 -11.23 7.85 9.16
C SER A 69 -11.81 6.81 10.11
N TYR A 70 -11.23 5.61 10.08
CA TYR A 70 -11.62 4.50 10.94
C TYR A 70 -10.40 3.64 11.28
N TYR A 71 -10.46 2.91 12.38
CA TYR A 71 -9.46 1.90 12.68
C TYR A 71 -9.86 0.57 12.05
N LEU A 72 -9.00 0.03 11.19
CA LEU A 72 -9.21 -1.29 10.58
C LEU A 72 -9.14 -2.40 11.64
N ALA A 73 -8.20 -2.27 12.58
CA ALA A 73 -8.06 -3.11 13.77
C ALA A 73 -7.40 -2.29 14.89
N ARG A 74 -7.36 -2.83 16.11
CA ARG A 74 -6.71 -2.18 17.26
C ARG A 74 -5.83 -3.18 18.02
N ASN A 75 -4.59 -2.75 18.30
CA ASN A 75 -3.62 -3.51 19.08
C ASN A 75 -3.41 -4.94 18.55
N VAL A 76 -3.16 -5.05 17.23
CA VAL A 76 -2.96 -6.33 16.53
C VAL A 76 -1.58 -6.39 15.89
N GLU A 77 -1.00 -7.58 15.79
CA GLU A 77 0.20 -7.84 14.99
C GLU A 77 -0.14 -8.33 13.59
N ALA A 78 -1.38 -8.78 13.37
CA ALA A 78 -1.86 -9.24 12.09
C ALA A 78 -3.35 -8.99 11.90
N ILE A 79 -3.79 -8.94 10.65
CA ILE A 79 -5.19 -8.87 10.22
C ILE A 79 -5.48 -10.13 9.42
N GLN A 80 -6.44 -10.92 9.88
CA GLN A 80 -6.92 -12.11 9.18
C GLN A 80 -7.50 -11.71 7.82
N LEU A 81 -7.06 -12.35 6.74
CA LEU A 81 -7.74 -12.21 5.45
C LEU A 81 -9.06 -12.99 5.47
N THR A 82 -10.09 -12.32 4.99
CA THR A 82 -11.40 -12.89 4.75
C THR A 82 -11.92 -12.39 3.42
N ASP A 83 -12.81 -13.15 2.80
CA ASP A 83 -13.35 -12.81 1.47
C ASP A 83 -14.15 -11.49 1.45
N ASP A 84 -14.62 -11.01 2.60
CA ASP A 84 -15.42 -9.79 2.75
C ASP A 84 -14.60 -8.57 3.18
N LEU A 85 -13.30 -8.73 3.44
CA LEU A 85 -12.44 -7.65 3.94
C LEU A 85 -12.47 -6.42 3.01
N PHE A 86 -12.59 -6.63 1.70
CA PHE A 86 -12.57 -5.57 0.68
C PHE A 86 -13.94 -5.27 0.07
N ASP A 87 -15.04 -5.66 0.70
CA ASP A 87 -16.41 -5.39 0.18
C ASP A 87 -16.69 -3.87 0.06
N ASN A 88 -16.01 -3.05 0.86
CA ASN A 88 -16.10 -1.59 0.86
C ASN A 88 -14.85 -0.88 0.29
N ASP A 89 -14.14 -1.56 -0.66
CA ASP A 89 -12.94 -1.04 -1.31
C ASP A 89 -11.65 -1.18 -0.46
N SER A 90 -10.62 -0.40 -0.76
CA SER A 90 -9.29 -0.46 -0.16
C SER A 90 -9.25 0.06 1.28
N HIS A 91 -8.24 -0.37 2.02
CA HIS A 91 -7.91 0.16 3.34
C HIS A 91 -6.61 0.98 3.27
N ALA A 92 -6.74 2.30 3.24
CA ALA A 92 -5.62 3.24 3.13
C ALA A 92 -5.11 3.64 4.52
N MET A 93 -4.10 2.93 5.00
CA MET A 93 -3.48 3.12 6.31
C MET A 93 -2.52 4.32 6.30
N VAL A 94 -2.64 5.21 7.29
CA VAL A 94 -1.92 6.49 7.34
C VAL A 94 -1.02 6.66 8.57
N ASN A 95 -0.90 5.66 9.42
CA ASN A 95 -0.19 5.75 10.70
C ASN A 95 0.67 4.55 11.04
N LEU A 96 1.02 3.70 10.09
CA LEU A 96 1.86 2.55 10.34
C LEU A 96 3.24 2.96 10.86
N ARG A 97 3.76 2.20 11.82
CA ARG A 97 5.12 2.30 12.36
C ARG A 97 5.99 1.13 11.92
N SER A 98 5.36 0.06 11.47
CA SER A 98 6.02 -1.12 10.92
C SER A 98 6.76 -0.75 9.64
N ALA A 99 8.00 -1.20 9.52
CA ALA A 99 8.80 -1.05 8.30
C ALA A 99 8.33 -1.99 7.20
N HIS A 100 7.69 -3.12 7.58
CA HIS A 100 7.22 -4.11 6.63
C HIS A 100 5.73 -4.39 6.81
N VAL A 101 5.07 -4.63 5.69
CA VAL A 101 3.73 -5.22 5.61
C VAL A 101 3.84 -6.48 4.77
N SER A 102 3.35 -7.60 5.30
CA SER A 102 3.50 -8.91 4.67
C SER A 102 2.15 -9.59 4.49
N VAL A 103 1.99 -10.36 3.41
CA VAL A 103 0.98 -11.41 3.33
C VAL A 103 1.64 -12.76 3.63
N ILE A 104 1.10 -13.49 4.59
CA ILE A 104 1.70 -14.73 5.12
C ILE A 104 0.67 -15.86 5.07
N GLU A 105 1.09 -17.00 4.56
CA GLU A 105 0.39 -18.27 4.70
C GLU A 105 0.72 -18.89 6.06
N LYS A 106 -0.28 -19.03 6.91
CA LYS A 106 -0.10 -19.25 8.35
C LYS A 106 0.55 -20.58 8.72
N ASP A 107 0.28 -21.65 7.98
CA ASP A 107 0.76 -22.99 8.30
C ASP A 107 2.17 -23.28 7.77
N THR A 108 2.55 -22.70 6.63
CA THR A 108 3.86 -22.91 5.99
C THR A 108 4.85 -21.79 6.27
N GLY A 109 4.36 -20.57 6.55
CA GLY A 109 5.19 -19.37 6.67
C GLY A 109 5.63 -18.78 5.32
N ARG A 110 5.17 -19.33 4.20
CA ARG A 110 5.39 -18.70 2.88
C ARG A 110 4.82 -17.29 2.89
N SER A 111 5.56 -16.34 2.36
CA SER A 111 5.14 -14.94 2.45
C SER A 111 5.69 -14.06 1.35
N VAL A 112 4.98 -12.95 1.15
CA VAL A 112 5.45 -11.80 0.39
C VAL A 112 5.56 -10.62 1.35
N ILE A 113 6.75 -10.03 1.46
CA ILE A 113 7.10 -8.98 2.40
C ILE A 113 7.42 -7.72 1.61
N CYS A 114 6.66 -6.65 1.82
CA CYS A 114 6.89 -5.33 1.24
C CYS A 114 7.55 -4.41 2.26
N ASP A 115 8.70 -3.83 1.94
CA ASP A 115 9.30 -2.74 2.72
C ASP A 115 8.51 -1.45 2.45
N VAL A 116 7.82 -0.96 3.46
CA VAL A 116 6.97 0.24 3.41
C VAL A 116 7.55 1.40 4.22
N SER A 117 8.78 1.27 4.73
CA SER A 117 9.39 2.21 5.68
C SER A 117 9.53 3.64 5.14
N ASP A 118 9.75 3.79 3.84
CA ASP A 118 9.91 5.10 3.20
C ASP A 118 8.58 5.72 2.73
N PHE A 119 7.45 5.03 2.96
CA PHE A 119 6.15 5.45 2.43
C PHE A 119 5.23 5.93 3.54
N PRO A 120 4.69 7.16 3.44
CA PRO A 120 3.77 7.69 4.45
C PRO A 120 2.42 6.98 4.47
N TYR A 121 2.06 6.29 3.39
CA TYR A 121 0.79 5.60 3.25
C TYR A 121 0.99 4.19 2.72
N THR A 122 0.21 3.24 3.25
CA THR A 122 0.18 1.87 2.75
C THR A 122 -1.27 1.43 2.61
N LEU A 123 -1.66 1.07 1.39
CA LEU A 123 -2.98 0.54 1.14
C LEU A 123 -2.92 -0.98 1.01
N ILE A 124 -3.96 -1.64 1.47
CA ILE A 124 -4.23 -3.02 1.11
C ILE A 124 -5.55 -3.08 0.34
N TRP A 125 -5.59 -3.89 -0.70
CA TRP A 125 -6.76 -4.01 -1.56
C TRP A 125 -6.85 -5.37 -2.26
N SER A 126 -8.05 -5.78 -2.55
CA SER A 126 -8.38 -6.80 -3.54
C SER A 126 -9.70 -6.44 -4.22
N ALA A 127 -9.96 -7.00 -5.39
CA ALA A 127 -11.25 -6.84 -6.03
C ALA A 127 -12.36 -7.45 -5.14
N PRO A 128 -13.54 -6.79 -5.03
CA PRO A 128 -14.65 -7.26 -4.21
C PRO A 128 -15.34 -8.47 -4.87
N LYS A 129 -14.60 -9.52 -5.15
CA LYS A 129 -15.06 -10.80 -5.72
C LYS A 129 -14.63 -11.93 -4.81
N LYS A 130 -15.52 -12.88 -4.62
CA LYS A 130 -15.31 -14.02 -3.72
C LYS A 130 -15.12 -15.32 -4.50
N PRO A 131 -14.15 -16.17 -4.15
CA PRO A 131 -13.08 -15.92 -3.19
C PRO A 131 -12.08 -14.88 -3.71
N LEU A 132 -11.21 -14.35 -2.83
CA LEU A 132 -10.12 -13.48 -3.24
C LEU A 132 -9.12 -14.25 -4.11
N HIS A 133 -8.69 -13.63 -5.21
CA HIS A 133 -7.72 -14.21 -6.14
C HIS A 133 -6.35 -13.53 -6.10
N PHE A 134 -6.25 -12.42 -5.41
CA PHE A 134 -5.00 -11.66 -5.21
C PHE A 134 -5.13 -10.74 -4.01
N ILE A 135 -4.01 -10.21 -3.58
CA ILE A 135 -3.90 -9.12 -2.61
C ILE A 135 -2.91 -8.08 -3.12
N CYS A 136 -3.27 -6.81 -3.02
CA CYS A 136 -2.36 -5.69 -3.24
C CYS A 136 -1.84 -5.17 -1.91
N ILE A 137 -0.53 -4.88 -1.85
CA ILE A 137 0.11 -4.11 -0.79
C ILE A 137 0.74 -2.91 -1.48
N GLU A 138 0.15 -1.74 -1.29
CA GLU A 138 0.38 -0.56 -2.10
C GLU A 138 1.00 0.57 -1.27
N PRO A 139 2.35 0.67 -1.22
CA PRO A 139 3.01 1.80 -0.58
C PRO A 139 2.97 3.04 -1.48
N TRP A 140 2.42 4.14 -0.93
CA TRP A 140 2.20 5.40 -1.65
C TRP A 140 2.84 6.59 -0.95
N HIS A 141 3.35 7.54 -1.76
CA HIS A 141 3.86 8.83 -1.27
C HIS A 141 2.78 9.92 -1.20
N SER A 142 1.63 9.71 -1.83
CA SER A 142 0.51 10.66 -1.79
C SER A 142 -0.82 9.92 -1.78
N LEU A 143 -1.83 10.55 -1.22
CA LEU A 143 -3.21 10.06 -1.25
C LEU A 143 -4.01 10.77 -2.37
N PRO A 144 -5.19 10.23 -2.73
CA PRO A 144 -6.16 10.94 -3.57
C PRO A 144 -6.53 12.31 -3.00
N GLY A 145 -7.07 13.17 -3.83
CA GLY A 145 -7.61 14.45 -3.38
C GLY A 145 -8.83 14.28 -2.49
N GLU A 146 -9.13 15.29 -1.70
CA GLU A 146 -10.38 15.39 -0.94
C GLU A 146 -11.50 15.95 -1.80
N GLU A 147 -12.76 15.59 -1.51
CA GLU A 147 -13.94 16.00 -2.27
C GLU A 147 -14.07 17.53 -2.40
N ASN A 148 -13.68 18.27 -1.36
CA ASN A 148 -13.66 19.74 -1.35
C ASN A 148 -12.26 20.30 -1.09
N GLY A 149 -11.23 19.50 -1.33
CA GLY A 149 -9.85 19.84 -1.08
C GLY A 149 -9.21 20.65 -2.22
N PRO A 150 -7.96 21.05 -2.06
CA PRO A 150 -7.24 21.81 -3.04
C PRO A 150 -7.08 21.01 -4.36
N ILE A 151 -7.37 21.68 -5.46
CA ILE A 151 -7.12 21.13 -6.82
C ILE A 151 -5.62 21.09 -7.12
N ASP A 152 -4.91 22.07 -6.56
CA ASP A 152 -3.49 22.27 -6.80
C ASP A 152 -2.65 21.23 -6.06
N TRP A 153 -1.82 20.51 -6.79
CA TRP A 153 -0.94 19.46 -6.25
C TRP A 153 0.04 19.97 -5.20
N GLU A 154 0.49 21.23 -5.30
CA GLU A 154 1.39 21.82 -4.31
C GLU A 154 0.81 21.91 -2.90
N GLN A 155 -0.51 21.91 -2.81
CA GLN A 155 -1.24 22.04 -1.55
C GLN A 155 -1.64 20.66 -0.97
N ARG A 156 -1.37 19.57 -1.72
CA ARG A 156 -1.72 18.22 -1.26
C ARG A 156 -0.66 17.68 -0.30
N PRO A 157 -1.06 17.01 0.77
CA PRO A 157 -0.13 16.35 1.67
C PRO A 157 0.77 15.36 0.93
N CYS A 158 2.07 15.39 1.25
CA CYS A 158 3.09 14.48 0.70
C CYS A 158 3.25 14.51 -0.83
N ALA A 159 2.72 15.53 -1.54
CA ALA A 159 3.07 15.74 -2.93
C ALA A 159 4.56 16.08 -3.04
N ALA A 160 5.25 15.43 -3.96
CA ALA A 160 6.64 15.76 -4.27
C ALA A 160 6.68 16.98 -5.20
N ILE A 161 7.66 17.86 -4.99
CA ILE A 161 7.87 19.08 -5.77
C ILE A 161 9.32 19.11 -6.23
N LEU A 162 9.53 19.09 -7.56
CA LEU A 162 10.85 19.20 -8.16
C LEU A 162 10.99 20.54 -8.87
N LYS A 163 12.10 21.23 -8.60
CA LYS A 163 12.54 22.38 -9.41
C LYS A 163 13.17 21.90 -10.69
N LYS A 164 13.35 22.82 -11.62
CA LYS A 164 14.05 22.54 -12.88
C LYS A 164 15.45 21.94 -12.64
N GLY A 165 15.70 20.81 -13.30
CA GLY A 165 16.96 20.08 -13.20
C GLY A 165 17.06 19.13 -12.00
N GLU A 166 16.04 19.08 -11.16
CA GLU A 166 16.02 18.13 -10.03
C GLU A 166 15.43 16.78 -10.46
N SER A 167 15.84 15.74 -9.73
CA SER A 167 15.29 14.38 -9.82
C SER A 167 14.95 13.85 -8.44
N TRP A 168 14.03 12.91 -8.38
CA TRP A 168 13.61 12.22 -7.18
C TRP A 168 13.38 10.74 -7.49
N SER A 169 13.71 9.87 -6.55
CA SER A 169 13.53 8.42 -6.73
C SER A 169 12.93 7.80 -5.49
N THR A 170 12.19 6.71 -5.70
CA THR A 170 11.68 5.82 -4.65
C THR A 170 11.86 4.38 -5.06
N THR A 171 12.01 3.48 -4.09
CA THR A 171 12.19 2.05 -4.34
C THR A 171 11.27 1.24 -3.45
N LEU A 172 10.47 0.37 -4.05
CA LEU A 172 9.77 -0.70 -3.34
C LEU A 172 10.63 -1.95 -3.37
N SER A 173 10.98 -2.46 -2.20
CA SER A 173 11.63 -3.76 -2.03
C SER A 173 10.58 -4.80 -1.63
N THR A 174 10.50 -5.88 -2.40
CA THR A 174 9.57 -6.99 -2.15
C THR A 174 10.34 -8.29 -2.04
N THR A 175 10.26 -8.94 -0.89
CA THR A 175 10.93 -10.22 -0.61
C THR A 175 9.92 -11.36 -0.65
N PHE A 176 10.27 -12.45 -1.35
CA PHE A 176 9.46 -13.66 -1.48
C PHE A 176 10.09 -14.77 -0.65
N VAL A 177 9.39 -15.23 0.39
CA VAL A 177 9.83 -16.32 1.28
C VAL A 177 9.08 -17.59 0.91
N ARG A 178 9.84 -18.70 0.72
CA ARG A 178 9.32 -20.02 0.34
C ARG A 178 9.13 -20.93 1.54
#